data_d3b7e300267759255e1f7f28a5c9770f
#
_entry.id   d3b7e300267759255e1f7f28a5c9770f
#
_cell.length_a   1.000
_cell.length_b   1.000
_cell.length_c   1.000
_cell.angle_alpha   90.00
_cell.angle_beta   90.00
_cell.angle_gamma   90.00
#
_symmetry.space_group_name_H-M   'P 1'
#
loop_
_entity.id
_entity.type
_entity.pdbx_description
1 polymer ?
#
loop_
_entity_poly.entity_id
_entity_poly.type
_entity_poly.pdbx_seq_one_letter_code
_entity_poly.pdbx_strand_id
1 'polypeptide(L)'
;MKKVTTYNNKKVLVMGFGISGLNAAHLLKKLGANVVANDQATPKDPAVVENLENDGIKAITGSNPLSLAEEDFDVVVKNPGIPYDNPLVAKFVEKKTPIITEVELGWEIFEGHLVSVTGSNGKTTTTTLTQLMIAKSNAHRVEYAGNIGVSFSKVAAELGPEDTLVTELSSFQLLGAPTIRPHIVIITNILVDVRTKAKIE
;
A
#
# COMPACT_ATOMS: atom_id res chain seq x y z
N MET A 1 4.34 4.93 15.93
CA MET A 1 3.59 3.83 15.25
C MET A 1 2.64 3.18 16.24
N LYS A 2 1.34 3.11 15.92
CA LYS A 2 0.34 2.39 16.72
C LYS A 2 0.74 0.93 16.94
N LYS A 3 0.48 0.41 18.13
CA LYS A 3 0.64 -1.01 18.40
C LYS A 3 -0.53 -1.78 17.76
N VAL A 4 -0.26 -2.38 16.61
CA VAL A 4 -1.24 -3.16 15.87
C VAL A 4 -0.95 -4.65 16.10
N THR A 5 -1.95 -5.40 16.54
CA THR A 5 -1.85 -6.86 16.76
C THR A 5 -2.69 -7.66 15.78
N THR A 6 -3.42 -6.98 14.89
CA THR A 6 -4.34 -7.56 13.89
C THR A 6 -3.66 -8.61 13.00
N TYR A 7 -2.38 -8.42 12.70
CA TYR A 7 -1.62 -9.30 11.81
C TYR A 7 -0.82 -10.40 12.51
N ASN A 8 -0.81 -10.41 13.84
CA ASN A 8 -0.05 -11.41 14.59
C ASN A 8 -0.55 -12.83 14.29
N ASN A 9 0.37 -13.72 13.84
CA ASN A 9 0.09 -15.08 13.38
C ASN A 9 -0.84 -15.20 12.15
N LYS A 10 -1.22 -14.08 11.52
CA LYS A 10 -2.03 -14.10 10.30
C LYS A 10 -1.20 -14.52 9.10
N LYS A 11 -1.80 -15.30 8.20
CA LYS A 11 -1.21 -15.68 6.92
C LYS A 11 -1.57 -14.64 5.87
N VAL A 12 -0.59 -13.92 5.37
CA VAL A 12 -0.81 -12.77 4.47
C VAL A 12 -0.09 -13.00 3.14
N LEU A 13 -0.82 -12.81 2.04
CA LEU A 13 -0.24 -12.77 0.69
C LEU A 13 0.02 -11.32 0.29
N VAL A 14 1.26 -11.01 -0.09
CA VAL A 14 1.61 -9.73 -0.70
C VAL A 14 1.82 -9.94 -2.20
N MET A 15 1.09 -9.23 -3.05
CA MET A 15 1.17 -9.34 -4.50
C MET A 15 1.84 -8.11 -5.12
N GLY A 16 2.97 -8.35 -5.78
CA GLY A 16 3.80 -7.35 -6.44
C GLY A 16 5.04 -6.95 -5.64
N PHE A 17 6.22 -6.97 -6.29
CA PHE A 17 7.52 -6.62 -5.70
C PHE A 17 7.97 -5.20 -6.00
N GLY A 18 7.03 -4.31 -6.33
CA GLY A 18 7.32 -2.88 -6.36
C GLY A 18 7.65 -2.33 -4.96
N ILE A 19 8.11 -1.08 -4.89
CA ILE A 19 8.53 -0.42 -3.64
C ILE A 19 7.48 -0.59 -2.52
N SER A 20 6.20 -0.37 -2.82
CA SER A 20 5.11 -0.50 -1.84
C SER A 20 4.92 -1.94 -1.36
N GLY A 21 4.99 -2.93 -2.28
CA GLY A 21 4.81 -4.33 -1.92
C GLY A 21 5.93 -4.86 -1.03
N LEU A 22 7.19 -4.55 -1.35
CA LEU A 22 8.33 -4.95 -0.53
C LEU A 22 8.24 -4.32 0.87
N ASN A 23 7.94 -3.02 0.97
CA ASN A 23 7.77 -2.37 2.27
C ASN A 23 6.59 -2.97 3.07
N ALA A 24 5.48 -3.30 2.40
CA ALA A 24 4.35 -3.98 3.03
C ALA A 24 4.74 -5.36 3.56
N ALA A 25 5.49 -6.15 2.80
CA ALA A 25 5.93 -7.49 3.22
C ALA A 25 6.82 -7.43 4.47
N HIS A 26 7.83 -6.55 4.48
CA HIS A 26 8.69 -6.36 5.65
C HIS A 26 7.92 -5.81 6.87
N LEU A 27 7.00 -4.87 6.66
CA LEU A 27 6.18 -4.34 7.75
C LEU A 27 5.28 -5.43 8.35
N LEU A 28 4.58 -6.20 7.52
CA LEU A 28 3.73 -7.31 7.96
C LEU A 28 4.53 -8.35 8.76
N LYS A 29 5.75 -8.66 8.31
CA LYS A 29 6.64 -9.55 9.06
C LYS A 29 6.97 -8.99 10.44
N LYS A 30 7.28 -7.68 10.56
CA LYS A 30 7.50 -7.00 11.84
C LYS A 30 6.25 -7.00 12.73
N LEU A 31 5.06 -7.01 12.13
CA LEU A 31 3.77 -7.11 12.84
C LEU A 31 3.40 -8.55 13.22
N GLY A 32 4.28 -9.52 12.99
CA GLY A 32 4.12 -10.91 13.40
C GLY A 32 3.31 -11.78 12.41
N ALA A 33 3.12 -11.34 11.18
CA ALA A 33 2.45 -12.12 10.14
C ALA A 33 3.34 -13.21 9.55
N ASN A 34 2.71 -14.30 9.07
CA ASN A 34 3.29 -15.30 8.19
C ASN A 34 3.11 -14.84 6.74
N VAL A 35 4.17 -14.25 6.17
CA VAL A 35 4.08 -13.55 4.88
C VAL A 35 4.53 -14.47 3.75
N VAL A 36 3.71 -14.53 2.70
CA VAL A 36 4.08 -15.02 1.37
C VAL A 36 4.07 -13.83 0.43
N ALA A 37 5.14 -13.61 -0.31
CA ALA A 37 5.25 -12.55 -1.30
C ALA A 37 5.29 -13.16 -2.71
N ASN A 38 4.47 -12.65 -3.63
CA ASN A 38 4.37 -13.14 -5.00
C ASN A 38 4.52 -12.01 -6.02
N ASP A 39 5.30 -12.23 -7.06
CA ASP A 39 5.34 -11.38 -8.25
C ASP A 39 5.35 -12.21 -9.52
N GLN A 40 4.58 -11.78 -10.51
CA GLN A 40 4.55 -12.42 -11.84
C GLN A 40 5.91 -12.34 -12.55
N ALA A 41 6.65 -11.27 -12.31
CA ALA A 41 7.99 -11.10 -12.85
C ALA A 41 9.06 -11.64 -11.88
N THR A 42 10.14 -12.14 -12.43
CA THR A 42 11.36 -12.40 -11.64
C THR A 42 12.12 -11.09 -11.50
N PRO A 43 12.47 -10.66 -10.27
CA PRO A 43 13.28 -9.47 -10.06
C PRO A 43 14.59 -9.54 -10.83
N LYS A 44 15.01 -8.42 -11.42
CA LYS A 44 16.32 -8.32 -12.10
C LYS A 44 17.48 -8.43 -11.12
N ASP A 45 17.28 -7.94 -9.91
CA ASP A 45 18.25 -8.03 -8.81
C ASP A 45 17.88 -9.23 -7.91
N PRO A 46 18.69 -10.30 -7.88
CA PRO A 46 18.47 -11.45 -7.03
C PRO A 46 18.41 -11.10 -5.53
N ALA A 47 19.09 -10.04 -5.10
CA ALA A 47 19.11 -9.60 -3.73
C ALA A 47 17.71 -9.27 -3.18
N VAL A 48 16.75 -8.95 -4.04
CA VAL A 48 15.35 -8.73 -3.64
C VAL A 48 14.75 -9.99 -3.03
N VAL A 49 14.93 -11.13 -3.68
CA VAL A 49 14.43 -12.43 -3.18
C VAL A 49 15.20 -12.87 -1.95
N GLU A 50 16.54 -12.77 -1.98
CA GLU A 50 17.41 -13.13 -0.86
C GLU A 50 17.05 -12.34 0.42
N ASN A 51 16.79 -11.04 0.29
CA ASN A 51 16.40 -10.20 1.43
C ASN A 51 15.04 -10.61 2.01
N LEU A 52 14.06 -10.95 1.17
CA LEU A 52 12.76 -11.45 1.64
C LEU A 52 12.94 -12.79 2.40
N GLU A 53 13.72 -13.72 1.83
CA GLU A 53 13.94 -15.03 2.43
C GLU A 53 14.74 -14.94 3.75
N ASN A 54 15.75 -14.06 3.82
CA ASN A 54 16.52 -13.80 5.03
C ASN A 54 15.63 -13.25 6.17
N ASP A 55 14.59 -12.49 5.82
CA ASP A 55 13.57 -12.02 6.78
C ASP A 55 12.50 -13.09 7.08
N GLY A 56 12.64 -14.30 6.53
CA GLY A 56 11.69 -15.40 6.69
C GLY A 56 10.35 -15.16 5.98
N ILE A 57 10.38 -14.46 4.85
CA ILE A 57 9.25 -14.23 3.95
C ILE A 57 9.42 -15.17 2.75
N LYS A 58 8.44 -16.06 2.52
CA LYS A 58 8.46 -16.94 1.35
C LYS A 58 8.23 -16.13 0.08
N ALA A 59 9.21 -16.11 -0.84
CA ALA A 59 9.10 -15.42 -2.13
C ALA A 59 8.74 -16.40 -3.26
N ILE A 60 7.78 -16.02 -4.11
CA ILE A 60 7.35 -16.76 -5.30
C ILE A 60 7.40 -15.80 -6.48
N THR A 61 8.25 -16.08 -7.47
CA THR A 61 8.49 -15.18 -8.60
C THR A 61 8.34 -15.89 -9.94
N GLY A 62 8.15 -15.11 -11.01
CA GLY A 62 8.07 -15.61 -12.40
C GLY A 62 6.69 -16.11 -12.79
N SER A 63 5.71 -16.11 -11.89
CA SER A 63 4.33 -16.51 -12.16
C SER A 63 3.38 -16.03 -11.05
N ASN A 64 2.07 -16.08 -11.35
CA ASN A 64 1.01 -15.97 -10.35
C ASN A 64 0.27 -17.31 -10.25
N PRO A 65 0.79 -18.28 -9.46
CA PRO A 65 0.19 -19.61 -9.40
C PRO A 65 -1.23 -19.55 -8.82
N LEU A 66 -2.22 -20.07 -9.54
CA LEU A 66 -3.61 -20.13 -9.05
C LEU A 66 -3.76 -21.00 -7.80
N SER A 67 -2.82 -21.93 -7.57
CA SER A 67 -2.76 -22.74 -6.35
C SER A 67 -2.59 -21.90 -5.08
N LEU A 68 -2.07 -20.68 -5.16
CA LEU A 68 -2.06 -19.76 -4.02
C LEU A 68 -3.47 -19.45 -3.52
N ALA A 69 -4.47 -19.45 -4.40
CA ALA A 69 -5.85 -19.27 -4.00
C ALA A 69 -6.45 -20.48 -3.29
N GLU A 70 -5.81 -21.65 -3.34
CA GLU A 70 -6.21 -22.84 -2.57
C GLU A 70 -5.76 -22.76 -1.12
N GLU A 71 -4.76 -21.92 -0.84
CA GLU A 71 -4.30 -21.66 0.51
C GLU A 71 -5.23 -20.67 1.25
N ASP A 72 -5.35 -20.86 2.57
CA ASP A 72 -6.20 -20.00 3.41
C ASP A 72 -5.40 -18.78 3.87
N PHE A 73 -5.41 -17.73 3.08
CA PHE A 73 -4.88 -16.43 3.47
C PHE A 73 -5.94 -15.61 4.22
N ASP A 74 -5.55 -15.01 5.34
CA ASP A 74 -6.41 -14.12 6.10
C ASP A 74 -6.61 -12.76 5.40
N VAL A 75 -5.58 -12.27 4.69
CA VAL A 75 -5.56 -10.98 3.98
C VAL A 75 -4.66 -11.08 2.76
N VAL A 76 -5.03 -10.37 1.70
CA VAL A 76 -4.19 -10.12 0.52
C VAL A 76 -3.85 -8.65 0.46
N VAL A 77 -2.56 -8.33 0.45
CA VAL A 77 -2.07 -6.97 0.18
C VAL A 77 -1.67 -6.88 -1.29
N LYS A 78 -2.48 -6.19 -2.07
CA LYS A 78 -2.35 -6.11 -3.53
C LYS A 78 -1.68 -4.81 -3.96
N ASN A 79 -0.68 -4.88 -4.84
CA ASN A 79 -0.18 -3.68 -5.52
C ASN A 79 -1.34 -3.02 -6.31
N PRO A 80 -1.53 -1.70 -6.21
CA PRO A 80 -2.61 -0.99 -6.91
C PRO A 80 -2.64 -1.21 -8.42
N GLY A 81 -1.47 -1.42 -9.04
CA GLY A 81 -1.33 -1.69 -10.48
C GLY A 81 -1.82 -3.07 -10.93
N ILE A 82 -2.03 -4.02 -10.02
CA ILE A 82 -2.62 -5.33 -10.36
C ILE A 82 -4.13 -5.15 -10.42
N PRO A 83 -4.80 -5.39 -11.56
CA PRO A 83 -6.25 -5.20 -11.66
C PRO A 83 -7.03 -6.29 -10.90
N TYR A 84 -8.29 -6.00 -10.54
CA TYR A 84 -9.14 -6.95 -9.83
C TYR A 84 -9.60 -8.14 -10.70
N ASP A 85 -9.56 -8.02 -12.03
CA ASP A 85 -9.80 -9.10 -12.98
C ASP A 85 -8.56 -9.98 -13.24
N ASN A 86 -7.45 -9.73 -12.57
CA ASN A 86 -6.34 -10.67 -12.55
C ASN A 86 -6.84 -12.03 -12.04
N PRO A 87 -6.57 -13.16 -12.71
CA PRO A 87 -7.14 -14.46 -12.36
C PRO A 87 -6.91 -14.90 -10.90
N LEU A 88 -5.75 -14.60 -10.33
CA LEU A 88 -5.46 -14.93 -8.93
C LEU A 88 -6.24 -14.00 -7.98
N VAL A 89 -6.30 -12.70 -8.25
CA VAL A 89 -7.05 -11.74 -7.45
C VAL A 89 -8.55 -12.06 -7.48
N ALA A 90 -9.10 -12.38 -8.66
CA ALA A 90 -10.52 -12.76 -8.82
C ALA A 90 -10.89 -13.95 -7.91
N LYS A 91 -10.01 -14.94 -7.78
CA LYS A 91 -10.22 -16.07 -6.86
C LYS A 91 -10.34 -15.64 -5.40
N PHE A 92 -9.53 -14.68 -4.95
CA PHE A 92 -9.64 -14.15 -3.59
C PHE A 92 -10.91 -13.32 -3.40
N VAL A 93 -11.36 -12.59 -4.44
CA VAL A 93 -12.65 -11.90 -4.44
C VAL A 93 -13.81 -12.91 -4.30
N GLU A 94 -13.81 -14.00 -5.07
CA GLU A 94 -14.80 -15.10 -4.98
C GLU A 94 -14.82 -15.71 -3.56
N LYS A 95 -13.66 -15.92 -2.94
CA LYS A 95 -13.50 -16.45 -1.57
C LYS A 95 -13.87 -15.41 -0.49
N LYS A 96 -14.13 -14.17 -0.86
CA LYS A 96 -14.35 -13.04 0.08
C LYS A 96 -13.17 -12.81 1.03
N THR A 97 -11.95 -13.18 0.59
CA THR A 97 -10.74 -12.85 1.33
C THR A 97 -10.53 -11.33 1.30
N PRO A 98 -10.28 -10.67 2.44
CA PRO A 98 -10.00 -9.24 2.45
C PRO A 98 -8.82 -8.87 1.56
N ILE A 99 -9.02 -7.91 0.67
CA ILE A 99 -7.98 -7.41 -0.24
C ILE A 99 -7.78 -5.93 0.05
N ILE A 100 -6.56 -5.58 0.47
CA ILE A 100 -6.18 -4.21 0.79
C ILE A 100 -4.97 -3.77 -0.05
N THR A 101 -4.68 -2.47 -0.01
CA THR A 101 -3.43 -1.92 -0.53
C THR A 101 -2.47 -1.59 0.61
N GLU A 102 -1.21 -1.35 0.30
CA GLU A 102 -0.18 -0.93 1.25
C GLU A 102 -0.56 0.35 2.01
N VAL A 103 -1.38 1.20 1.40
CA VAL A 103 -1.88 2.44 2.03
C VAL A 103 -2.77 2.12 3.23
N GLU A 104 -3.64 1.13 3.15
CA GLU A 104 -4.47 0.70 4.28
C GLU A 104 -3.61 0.18 5.42
N LEU A 105 -2.65 -0.69 5.12
CA LEU A 105 -1.70 -1.20 6.10
C LEU A 105 -0.93 -0.06 6.80
N GLY A 106 -0.47 0.91 6.02
CA GLY A 106 0.21 2.09 6.56
C GLY A 106 -0.69 2.95 7.44
N TRP A 107 -1.97 3.12 7.04
CA TRP A 107 -2.97 3.85 7.82
C TRP A 107 -3.24 3.21 9.18
N GLU A 108 -3.36 1.90 9.25
CA GLU A 108 -3.61 1.19 10.51
C GLU A 108 -2.53 1.43 11.56
N ILE A 109 -1.27 1.60 11.13
CA ILE A 109 -0.13 1.84 12.04
C ILE A 109 0.17 3.32 12.29
N PHE A 110 -0.42 4.22 11.49
CA PHE A 110 -0.13 5.65 11.56
C PHE A 110 -0.84 6.32 12.74
N GLU A 111 -0.13 7.19 13.45
CA GLU A 111 -0.64 7.92 14.63
C GLU A 111 -0.77 9.43 14.41
N GLY A 112 -0.03 9.98 13.43
CA GLY A 112 0.12 11.42 13.24
C GLY A 112 -1.03 12.06 12.47
N HIS A 113 -0.78 13.26 11.99
CA HIS A 113 -1.73 14.05 11.20
C HIS A 113 -1.61 13.70 9.72
N LEU A 114 -2.71 13.28 9.09
CA LEU A 114 -2.74 12.89 7.68
C LEU A 114 -3.41 13.97 6.83
N VAL A 115 -2.67 14.47 5.84
CA VAL A 115 -3.18 15.31 4.75
C VAL A 115 -3.09 14.51 3.46
N SER A 116 -4.21 14.29 2.79
CA SER A 116 -4.25 13.50 1.55
C SER A 116 -4.60 14.34 0.34
N VAL A 117 -3.85 14.16 -0.72
CA VAL A 117 -4.04 14.83 -2.02
C VAL A 117 -4.40 13.77 -3.06
N THR A 118 -5.54 13.97 -3.73
CA THR A 118 -5.96 13.11 -4.83
C THR A 118 -6.51 13.94 -6.00
N GLY A 119 -6.86 13.28 -7.09
CA GLY A 119 -7.40 13.89 -8.30
C GLY A 119 -6.76 13.35 -9.56
N SER A 120 -7.23 13.82 -10.72
CA SER A 120 -6.71 13.37 -12.02
C SER A 120 -5.33 13.98 -12.31
N ASN A 121 -5.18 15.29 -12.20
CA ASN A 121 -3.95 16.03 -12.48
C ASN A 121 -3.55 16.93 -11.31
N GLY A 122 -2.25 17.27 -11.22
CA GLY A 122 -1.72 18.23 -10.24
C GLY A 122 -1.46 17.64 -8.84
N LYS A 123 -1.71 16.36 -8.62
CA LYS A 123 -1.49 15.71 -7.32
C LYS A 123 -0.07 15.91 -6.79
N THR A 124 0.94 15.55 -7.56
CA THR A 124 2.36 15.59 -7.16
C THR A 124 2.79 17.01 -6.79
N THR A 125 2.46 17.98 -7.63
CA THR A 125 2.77 19.39 -7.36
C THR A 125 2.10 19.88 -6.08
N THR A 126 0.80 19.58 -5.92
CA THR A 126 0.04 19.98 -4.73
C THR A 126 0.57 19.31 -3.47
N THR A 127 0.88 18.02 -3.52
CA THR A 127 1.47 17.27 -2.39
C THR A 127 2.79 17.88 -1.95
N THR A 128 3.69 18.16 -2.91
CA THR A 128 5.01 18.73 -2.62
C THR A 128 4.88 20.15 -2.04
N LEU A 129 4.07 21.01 -2.64
CA LEU A 129 3.86 22.36 -2.14
C LEU A 129 3.22 22.36 -0.75
N THR A 130 2.21 21.53 -0.52
CA THR A 130 1.55 21.39 0.80
C THR A 130 2.55 20.97 1.86
N GLN A 131 3.37 19.94 1.58
CA GLN A 131 4.41 19.48 2.49
C GLN A 131 5.40 20.61 2.83
N LEU A 132 5.91 21.34 1.83
CA LEU A 132 6.85 22.45 2.02
C LEU A 132 6.24 23.60 2.83
N MET A 133 4.97 23.93 2.61
CA MET A 133 4.27 24.98 3.34
C MET A 133 4.07 24.62 4.81
N ILE A 134 3.62 23.40 5.08
CA ILE A 134 3.42 22.91 6.47
C ILE A 134 4.75 22.81 7.17
N ALA A 135 5.80 22.30 6.54
CA ALA A 135 7.13 22.16 7.12
C ALA A 135 7.74 23.51 7.54
N LYS A 136 7.40 24.61 6.83
CA LYS A 136 7.86 25.95 7.22
C LYS A 136 7.16 26.51 8.47
N SER A 137 5.94 26.10 8.73
CA SER A 137 5.11 26.63 9.83
C SER A 137 5.03 25.71 11.03
N ASN A 138 5.54 24.47 10.92
CA ASN A 138 5.42 23.44 11.96
C ASN A 138 6.75 23.20 12.66
N ALA A 139 6.69 22.98 13.97
CA ALA A 139 7.84 22.57 14.80
C ALA A 139 8.10 21.05 14.74
N HIS A 140 7.14 20.28 14.23
CA HIS A 140 7.19 18.82 14.13
C HIS A 140 7.62 18.37 12.73
N ARG A 141 7.98 17.10 12.62
CA ARG A 141 8.40 16.49 11.36
C ARG A 141 7.24 16.45 10.36
N VAL A 142 7.51 16.83 9.11
CA VAL A 142 6.54 16.83 8.02
C VAL A 142 7.13 16.08 6.84
N GLU A 143 6.55 14.95 6.50
CA GLU A 143 7.01 14.09 5.42
C GLU A 143 5.95 13.95 4.33
N TYR A 144 6.36 13.42 3.17
CA TYR A 144 5.43 13.06 2.11
C TYR A 144 5.60 11.59 1.70
N ALA A 145 4.52 10.98 1.21
CA ALA A 145 4.54 9.60 0.74
C ALA A 145 3.35 9.29 -0.20
N GLY A 146 3.25 8.05 -0.65
CA GLY A 146 2.17 7.52 -1.47
C GLY A 146 2.55 7.37 -2.93
N ASN A 147 1.68 7.73 -3.86
CA ASN A 147 1.88 7.60 -5.31
C ASN A 147 2.94 8.55 -5.90
N ILE A 148 3.88 8.97 -5.10
CA ILE A 148 4.97 9.90 -5.40
C ILE A 148 6.35 9.20 -5.30
N GLY A 149 6.38 7.87 -5.34
CA GLY A 149 7.62 7.08 -5.33
C GLY A 149 8.15 6.74 -3.94
N VAL A 150 7.49 7.17 -2.86
CA VAL A 150 7.83 6.87 -1.47
C VAL A 150 6.68 6.10 -0.84
N SER A 151 6.96 4.91 -0.29
CA SER A 151 5.95 4.05 0.32
C SER A 151 5.29 4.71 1.53
N PHE A 152 3.96 4.71 1.56
CA PHE A 152 3.17 5.25 2.67
C PHE A 152 3.48 4.50 3.97
N SER A 153 3.43 3.17 3.96
CA SER A 153 3.63 2.35 5.15
C SER A 153 5.04 2.50 5.74
N LYS A 154 6.05 2.70 4.89
CA LYS A 154 7.41 2.95 5.34
C LYS A 154 7.51 4.25 6.15
N VAL A 155 7.00 5.35 5.58
CA VAL A 155 7.04 6.65 6.24
C VAL A 155 6.13 6.68 7.47
N ALA A 156 4.93 6.09 7.38
CA ALA A 156 3.99 6.00 8.49
C ALA A 156 4.59 5.28 9.72
N ALA A 157 5.45 4.28 9.49
CA ALA A 157 6.12 3.55 10.57
C ALA A 157 7.19 4.37 11.32
N GLU A 158 7.69 5.43 10.70
CA GLU A 158 8.76 6.29 11.26
C GLU A 158 8.23 7.53 11.98
N LEU A 159 6.96 7.90 11.72
CA LEU A 159 6.36 9.12 12.24
C LEU A 159 5.65 8.89 13.59
N GLY A 160 5.70 9.92 14.44
CA GLY A 160 5.03 9.97 15.73
C GLY A 160 3.65 10.67 15.67
N PRO A 161 2.99 10.80 16.83
CA PRO A 161 1.62 11.34 16.90
C PRO A 161 1.52 12.84 16.57
N GLU A 162 2.59 13.61 16.76
CA GLU A 162 2.61 15.05 16.47
C GLU A 162 3.07 15.36 15.03
N ASP A 163 3.60 14.34 14.32
CA ASP A 163 4.14 14.52 12.99
C ASP A 163 3.02 14.56 11.93
N THR A 164 3.33 15.19 10.80
CA THR A 164 2.40 15.29 9.67
C THR A 164 2.89 14.48 8.48
N LEU A 165 2.01 13.68 7.90
CA LEU A 165 2.22 13.01 6.62
C LEU A 165 1.32 13.63 5.56
N VAL A 166 1.93 14.20 4.52
CA VAL A 166 1.23 14.66 3.32
C VAL A 166 1.32 13.56 2.27
N THR A 167 0.20 13.00 1.87
CA THR A 167 0.21 11.83 0.97
C THR A 167 -0.47 12.11 -0.36
N GLU A 168 0.17 11.66 -1.44
CA GLU A 168 -0.45 11.54 -2.75
C GLU A 168 -1.16 10.20 -2.86
N LEU A 169 -2.46 10.18 -3.13
CA LEU A 169 -3.22 8.95 -3.29
C LEU A 169 -3.88 8.90 -4.67
N SER A 170 -3.68 7.79 -5.37
CA SER A 170 -4.42 7.47 -6.59
C SER A 170 -5.75 6.81 -6.27
N SER A 171 -6.72 6.88 -7.19
CA SER A 171 -7.99 6.18 -7.07
C SER A 171 -7.82 4.66 -6.88
N PHE A 172 -6.83 4.05 -7.56
CA PHE A 172 -6.54 2.62 -7.43
C PHE A 172 -6.01 2.23 -6.05
N GLN A 173 -5.26 3.12 -5.39
CA GLN A 173 -4.83 2.92 -4.00
C GLN A 173 -6.00 3.03 -3.04
N LEU A 174 -6.88 4.01 -3.25
CA LEU A 174 -8.05 4.23 -2.40
C LEU A 174 -9.06 3.09 -2.46
N LEU A 175 -9.20 2.39 -3.60
CA LEU A 175 -10.08 1.22 -3.71
C LEU A 175 -9.72 0.10 -2.71
N GLY A 176 -8.45 -0.03 -2.34
CA GLY A 176 -7.98 -1.00 -1.35
C GLY A 176 -7.62 -0.39 0.01
N ALA A 177 -8.12 0.81 0.32
CA ALA A 177 -7.91 1.49 1.59
C ALA A 177 -9.25 1.95 2.21
N PRO A 178 -10.13 1.00 2.60
CA PRO A 178 -11.51 1.31 3.00
C PRO A 178 -11.63 2.06 4.32
N THR A 179 -10.64 1.96 5.21
CA THR A 179 -10.72 2.58 6.54
C THR A 179 -9.93 3.88 6.67
N ILE A 180 -9.15 4.26 5.65
CA ILE A 180 -8.37 5.50 5.70
C ILE A 180 -9.26 6.72 5.95
N ARG A 181 -8.86 7.55 6.91
CA ARG A 181 -9.60 8.78 7.30
C ARG A 181 -8.60 9.93 7.47
N PRO A 182 -8.23 10.62 6.41
CA PRO A 182 -7.36 11.78 6.51
C PRO A 182 -8.00 12.92 7.31
N HIS A 183 -7.19 13.69 8.01
CA HIS A 183 -7.63 14.89 8.71
C HIS A 183 -8.02 16.01 7.72
N ILE A 184 -7.27 16.08 6.60
CA ILE A 184 -7.54 17.01 5.50
C ILE A 184 -7.45 16.26 4.18
N VAL A 185 -8.40 16.51 3.30
CA VAL A 185 -8.40 15.97 1.93
C VAL A 185 -8.40 17.12 0.94
N ILE A 186 -7.48 17.06 -0.02
CA ILE A 186 -7.40 17.98 -1.15
C ILE A 186 -7.70 17.20 -2.43
N ILE A 187 -8.77 17.58 -3.12
CA ILE A 187 -9.12 17.04 -4.44
C ILE A 187 -8.77 18.10 -5.47
N THR A 188 -7.73 17.87 -6.27
CA THR A 188 -7.26 18.86 -7.24
C THR A 188 -8.25 19.05 -8.38
N ASN A 189 -8.72 17.96 -8.97
CA ASN A 189 -9.74 17.91 -10.01
C ASN A 189 -10.19 16.46 -10.25
N ILE A 190 -11.35 16.30 -10.85
CA ILE A 190 -11.88 15.00 -11.27
C ILE A 190 -12.19 15.09 -12.76
N LEU A 191 -11.43 14.34 -13.57
CA LEU A 191 -11.67 14.21 -15.00
C LEU A 191 -12.13 12.78 -15.30
N VAL A 192 -13.15 12.67 -16.14
CA VAL A 192 -13.58 11.35 -16.65
C VAL A 192 -12.60 10.94 -17.73
N ASP A 193 -11.75 9.96 -17.45
CA ASP A 193 -10.94 9.34 -18.50
C ASP A 193 -11.82 8.36 -19.28
N VAL A 194 -12.09 8.69 -20.55
CA VAL A 194 -12.90 7.88 -21.45
C VAL A 194 -12.30 6.48 -21.70
N ARG A 195 -10.99 6.32 -21.40
CA ARG A 195 -10.25 5.05 -21.49
C ARG A 195 -10.51 4.10 -20.34
N THR A 196 -11.04 4.59 -19.23
CA THR A 196 -11.41 3.79 -18.04
C THR A 196 -12.89 3.42 -18.01
N LYS A 197 -13.64 3.59 -19.10
CA LYS A 197 -15.05 3.14 -19.21
C LYS A 197 -15.24 1.62 -19.22
N ALA A 198 -14.20 0.84 -18.96
CA ALA A 198 -14.33 -0.58 -18.78
C ALA A 198 -14.44 -0.89 -17.29
N LYS A 199 -15.65 -1.13 -16.83
CA LYS A 199 -15.98 -1.88 -15.61
C LYS A 199 -15.96 -1.09 -14.28
N ILE A 200 -16.94 -0.21 -14.10
CA ILE A 200 -17.65 -0.04 -12.85
C ILE A 200 -19.11 -0.39 -13.17
N GLU A 201 -19.45 -1.65 -13.09
CA GLU A 201 -20.79 -2.17 -12.87
C GLU A 201 -20.80 -2.91 -11.54
#